data_f99e32db3fc731cc3b177e47394977be
#
_entry.id   f99e32db3fc731cc3b177e47394977be
#
_cell.length_a   1.000
_cell.length_b   1.000
_cell.length_c   1.000
_cell.angle_alpha   90.00
_cell.angle_beta   90.00
_cell.angle_gamma   90.00
#
_symmetry.space_group_name_H-M   'P 1'
#
loop_
_entity.id
_entity.type
_entity.pdbx_description
1 polymer ?
#
loop_
_entity_poly.entity_id
_entity_poly.type
_entity_poly.pdbx_seq_one_letter_code
_entity_poly.pdbx_strand_id
1 'polypeptide(L)'
;VRVRRTATALLLTAAALLGSAPLAQAAPSDTTELAAPAADFPTGTATAPDGRVLFTDARGRTVEPRGFNVDKYDETTEADLRSIAAHGFTLIRVAVSWNRLEPARDHYDATELAKLRRLLDWADQDGLLAVVDFHQDVYGPAFVGGSNGVPPWATRDDGLPFVPDPNDWFAGYFQPAVQAAFRHLYDDPDLRRWQADFYTHLARELRGHRSLLGYDLFNEPFGPVPGDPSDPAVLAAASAQLEQGRLALMYQRLIAAIRTVDQRSWLFVEPTVLVGEGVPTQLPGFTDPRPGAPRLGYAPHFYDTAVENGADWNPGDGFIEAYTAAITDYPRRHRMPLLIGEWGPPSAATPGNAELVRRQIAAMAGFASGWTMWYWCRGNGGYCALGPAGLPATGDGPAFGPYAAVLAGLPGAESWAADRYTVGYTATGDWTELAAPPTARLTVTGTDRVQVDRRTPGRLRVRVPRGARVTVEVDA
;
A
#
# COMPACT_ATOMS: atom_id res chain seq x y z
N VAL A 1 30.99 -72.66 51.14
CA VAL A 1 32.38 -72.16 51.31
C VAL A 1 32.38 -70.66 51.03
N ARG A 2 32.62 -69.87 52.08
CA ARG A 2 32.75 -68.37 52.00
C ARG A 2 34.19 -68.07 51.59
N VAL A 3 34.34 -67.15 50.61
CA VAL A 3 35.58 -66.39 50.40
C VAL A 3 35.26 -64.90 50.31
N ARG A 4 35.73 -64.14 51.28
CA ARG A 4 35.76 -62.68 51.28
C ARG A 4 36.93 -62.23 50.39
N ARG A 5 36.69 -61.22 49.53
CA ARG A 5 37.77 -60.41 48.91
C ARG A 5 37.56 -58.97 49.24
N THR A 6 38.52 -58.43 49.90
CA THR A 6 38.74 -56.98 50.20
C THR A 6 39.01 -56.23 48.94
N ALA A 7 38.28 -55.13 48.74
CA ALA A 7 38.58 -54.12 47.67
C ALA A 7 39.31 -52.94 48.26
N THR A 8 40.51 -52.70 47.75
CA THR A 8 41.33 -51.56 48.03
C THR A 8 40.85 -50.36 47.17
N ALA A 9 40.47 -49.28 47.79
CA ALA A 9 40.09 -48.02 47.08
C ALA A 9 41.37 -47.23 46.68
N LEU A 10 41.53 -47.00 45.37
CA LEU A 10 42.45 -46.01 44.83
C LEU A 10 41.70 -44.70 44.66
N LEU A 11 42.13 -43.69 45.38
CA LEU A 11 41.72 -42.29 45.14
C LEU A 11 42.53 -41.73 43.97
N LEU A 12 41.85 -41.46 42.84
CA LEU A 12 42.36 -40.68 41.75
C LEU A 12 41.81 -39.23 41.91
N THR A 13 42.68 -38.29 42.23
CA THR A 13 42.40 -36.86 42.17
C THR A 13 42.42 -36.39 40.72
N ALA A 14 41.23 -36.13 40.16
CA ALA A 14 41.09 -35.44 38.88
C ALA A 14 41.13 -33.93 39.11
N ALA A 15 42.19 -33.26 38.64
CA ALA A 15 42.29 -31.82 38.58
C ALA A 15 41.39 -31.35 37.41
N ALA A 16 40.29 -30.66 37.73
CA ALA A 16 39.43 -30.02 36.73
C ALA A 16 40.11 -28.75 36.23
N LEU A 17 40.61 -28.78 35.01
CA LEU A 17 40.95 -27.59 34.23
C LEU A 17 39.66 -26.93 33.80
N LEU A 18 39.23 -25.89 34.50
CA LEU A 18 38.20 -24.94 34.06
C LEU A 18 38.78 -24.11 32.93
N GLY A 19 38.57 -24.57 31.70
CA GLY A 19 38.75 -23.76 30.51
C GLY A 19 37.63 -22.68 30.46
N SER A 20 38.02 -21.43 30.68
CA SER A 20 37.13 -20.29 30.42
C SER A 20 36.83 -20.24 28.93
N ALA A 21 35.58 -20.62 28.54
CA ALA A 21 35.08 -20.34 27.22
C ALA A 21 35.02 -18.79 27.04
N PRO A 22 35.47 -18.24 25.91
CA PRO A 22 35.30 -16.83 25.65
C PRO A 22 33.81 -16.53 25.60
N LEU A 23 33.38 -15.57 26.43
CA LEU A 23 32.06 -14.95 26.31
C LEU A 23 31.96 -14.44 24.88
N ALA A 24 31.01 -15.01 24.12
CA ALA A 24 30.62 -14.48 22.84
C ALA A 24 30.22 -13.02 23.07
N GLN A 25 31.03 -12.10 22.58
CA GLN A 25 30.64 -10.69 22.51
C GLN A 25 29.36 -10.65 21.68
N ALA A 26 28.26 -10.22 22.32
CA ALA A 26 27.05 -9.86 21.59
C ALA A 26 27.47 -8.87 20.50
N ALA A 27 27.09 -9.15 19.27
CA ALA A 27 27.27 -8.20 18.17
C ALA A 27 26.69 -6.84 18.62
N PRO A 28 27.33 -5.72 18.31
CA PRO A 28 26.80 -4.42 18.64
C PRO A 28 25.38 -4.34 18.12
N SER A 29 24.42 -4.14 19.01
CA SER A 29 23.06 -3.80 18.63
C SER A 29 23.16 -2.53 17.79
N ASP A 30 22.82 -2.62 16.52
CA ASP A 30 22.75 -1.47 15.61
C ASP A 30 21.59 -0.57 16.10
N THR A 31 21.88 0.22 17.13
CA THR A 31 20.99 1.23 17.69
C THR A 31 21.17 2.53 16.91
N THR A 32 21.12 2.45 15.58
CA THR A 32 20.92 3.65 14.79
C THR A 32 19.57 4.21 15.20
N GLU A 33 19.59 5.31 15.93
CA GLU A 33 18.38 6.01 16.37
C GLU A 33 17.60 6.38 15.11
N LEU A 34 16.44 5.73 14.91
CA LEU A 34 15.63 5.97 13.71
C LEU A 34 15.16 7.43 13.74
N ALA A 35 15.27 8.12 12.62
CA ALA A 35 14.74 9.47 12.47
C ALA A 35 13.26 9.52 12.88
N ALA A 36 12.87 10.59 13.61
CA ALA A 36 11.46 10.77 13.98
C ALA A 36 10.60 10.84 12.71
N PRO A 37 9.43 10.19 12.67
CA PRO A 37 8.55 10.22 11.51
C PRO A 37 8.09 11.65 11.20
N ALA A 38 7.54 11.87 10.00
CA ALA A 38 6.91 13.12 9.62
C ALA A 38 5.82 13.53 10.64
N ALA A 39 5.54 14.82 10.76
CA ALA A 39 4.64 15.33 11.81
C ALA A 39 3.19 14.83 11.68
N ASP A 40 2.77 14.48 10.48
CA ASP A 40 1.46 13.93 10.11
C ASP A 40 1.50 12.42 9.82
N PHE A 41 2.60 11.75 10.18
CA PHE A 41 2.72 10.31 10.01
C PHE A 41 1.63 9.57 10.79
N PRO A 42 0.86 8.67 10.14
CA PRO A 42 -0.15 7.87 10.81
C PRO A 42 0.44 6.95 11.88
N THR A 43 0.09 7.19 13.14
CA THR A 43 0.55 6.40 14.29
C THR A 43 -0.51 5.46 14.85
N GLY A 44 -1.77 5.67 14.47
CA GLY A 44 -2.92 4.91 14.94
C GLY A 44 -4.11 5.06 14.01
N THR A 45 -5.26 4.63 14.50
CA THR A 45 -6.54 4.73 13.79
C THR A 45 -7.65 5.24 14.70
N ALA A 46 -8.71 5.80 14.09
CA ALA A 46 -9.98 6.09 14.76
C ALA A 46 -11.14 5.67 13.85
N THR A 47 -12.25 5.26 14.46
CA THR A 47 -13.46 4.94 13.71
C THR A 47 -14.34 6.18 13.60
N ALA A 48 -14.64 6.60 12.39
CA ALA A 48 -15.57 7.69 12.11
C ALA A 48 -17.03 7.27 12.36
N PRO A 49 -17.98 8.22 12.50
CA PRO A 49 -19.38 7.91 12.74
C PRO A 49 -20.05 7.05 11.65
N ASP A 50 -19.55 7.09 10.42
CA ASP A 50 -20.00 6.28 9.28
C ASP A 50 -19.41 4.86 9.24
N GLY A 51 -18.53 4.54 10.21
CA GLY A 51 -17.87 3.25 10.35
C GLY A 51 -16.55 3.11 9.59
N ARG A 52 -16.08 4.14 8.88
CA ARG A 52 -14.73 4.14 8.29
C ARG A 52 -13.67 4.09 9.39
N VAL A 53 -12.62 3.31 9.16
CA VAL A 53 -11.44 3.26 10.03
C VAL A 53 -10.38 4.17 9.41
N LEU A 54 -10.19 5.35 9.96
CA LEU A 54 -9.33 6.39 9.42
C LEU A 54 -7.97 6.39 10.12
N PHE A 55 -6.91 6.74 9.40
CA PHE A 55 -5.61 6.98 10.00
C PHE A 55 -5.64 8.17 10.96
N THR A 56 -4.85 8.10 12.03
CA THR A 56 -4.63 9.23 12.93
C THR A 56 -3.14 9.43 13.21
N ASP A 57 -2.71 10.69 13.27
CA ASP A 57 -1.36 11.05 13.68
C ASP A 57 -1.18 11.01 15.21
N ALA A 58 0.04 11.32 15.67
CA ALA A 58 0.37 11.35 17.10
C ALA A 58 -0.38 12.43 17.89
N ARG A 59 -1.02 13.41 17.22
CA ARG A 59 -1.84 14.46 17.84
C ARG A 59 -3.32 14.10 17.85
N GLY A 60 -3.69 12.94 17.29
CA GLY A 60 -5.07 12.49 17.14
C GLY A 60 -5.86 13.22 16.06
N ARG A 61 -5.18 13.84 15.09
CA ARG A 61 -5.80 14.38 13.88
C ARG A 61 -6.02 13.23 12.90
N THR A 62 -7.12 13.26 12.16
CA THR A 62 -7.34 12.32 11.07
C THR A 62 -6.42 12.67 9.89
N VAL A 63 -5.78 11.68 9.29
CA VAL A 63 -4.91 11.81 8.12
C VAL A 63 -5.53 11.02 6.98
N GLU A 64 -5.71 11.67 5.83
CA GLU A 64 -6.20 11.05 4.61
C GLU A 64 -5.14 11.23 3.50
N PRO A 65 -4.20 10.27 3.35
CA PRO A 65 -3.15 10.36 2.35
C PRO A 65 -3.72 10.07 0.96
N ARG A 66 -3.53 10.98 0.02
CA ARG A 66 -3.90 10.84 -1.39
C ARG A 66 -2.71 11.13 -2.29
N GLY A 67 -2.62 10.45 -3.44
CA GLY A 67 -1.55 10.66 -4.39
C GLY A 67 -1.54 9.70 -5.56
N PHE A 68 -0.35 9.28 -5.98
CA PHE A 68 -0.15 8.55 -7.22
C PHE A 68 0.80 7.37 -7.07
N ASN A 69 0.62 6.39 -7.95
CA ASN A 69 1.60 5.36 -8.22
C ASN A 69 2.73 5.93 -9.07
N VAL A 70 3.98 5.52 -8.78
CA VAL A 70 5.20 6.04 -9.41
C VAL A 70 6.23 4.91 -9.62
N ASP A 71 7.22 5.16 -10.45
CA ASP A 71 8.46 4.35 -10.65
C ASP A 71 8.25 2.96 -11.26
N LYS A 72 7.13 2.74 -11.96
CA LYS A 72 6.93 1.47 -12.70
C LYS A 72 7.39 1.54 -14.14
N TYR A 73 6.94 2.54 -14.89
CA TYR A 73 7.20 2.67 -16.33
C TYR A 73 8.43 3.53 -16.61
N ASP A 74 8.53 4.66 -15.91
CA ASP A 74 9.59 5.64 -16.04
C ASP A 74 10.25 5.90 -14.68
N GLU A 75 11.54 6.24 -14.69
CA GLU A 75 12.23 6.65 -13.47
C GLU A 75 11.63 7.96 -12.93
N THR A 76 11.11 7.92 -11.72
CA THR A 76 10.52 9.07 -11.05
C THR A 76 11.61 10.05 -10.62
N THR A 77 11.44 11.32 -10.94
CA THR A 77 12.40 12.39 -10.64
C THR A 77 12.00 13.19 -9.40
N GLU A 78 12.97 13.93 -8.82
CA GLU A 78 12.70 14.90 -7.75
C GLU A 78 11.64 15.95 -8.17
N ALA A 79 11.66 16.37 -9.44
CA ALA A 79 10.70 17.33 -9.98
C ALA A 79 9.27 16.77 -10.01
N ASP A 80 9.11 15.47 -10.23
CA ASP A 80 7.80 14.81 -10.20
C ASP A 80 7.24 14.82 -8.78
N LEU A 81 8.04 14.45 -7.77
CA LEU A 81 7.59 14.46 -6.37
C LEU A 81 7.24 15.86 -5.90
N ARG A 82 8.07 16.86 -6.24
CA ARG A 82 7.76 18.26 -5.96
C ARG A 82 6.47 18.73 -6.65
N SER A 83 6.21 18.25 -7.87
CA SER A 83 4.96 18.54 -8.59
C SER A 83 3.75 17.89 -7.90
N ILE A 84 3.84 16.62 -7.49
CA ILE A 84 2.81 15.93 -6.72
C ILE A 84 2.47 16.74 -5.44
N ALA A 85 3.49 17.09 -4.66
CA ALA A 85 3.32 17.86 -3.43
C ALA A 85 2.72 19.27 -3.68
N ALA A 86 3.12 19.93 -4.77
CA ALA A 86 2.62 21.26 -5.15
C ALA A 86 1.12 21.26 -5.52
N HIS A 87 0.57 20.13 -5.97
CA HIS A 87 -0.86 19.92 -6.16
C HIS A 87 -1.62 19.60 -4.86
N GLY A 88 -0.91 19.53 -3.72
CA GLY A 88 -1.52 19.26 -2.40
C GLY A 88 -1.59 17.79 -2.01
N PHE A 89 -1.11 16.87 -2.83
CA PHE A 89 -1.04 15.46 -2.51
C PHE A 89 -0.02 15.17 -1.41
N THR A 90 -0.18 14.02 -0.75
CA THR A 90 0.59 13.64 0.45
C THR A 90 1.15 12.25 0.40
N LEU A 91 0.89 11.50 -0.67
CA LEU A 91 1.24 10.09 -0.77
C LEU A 91 1.80 9.76 -2.15
N ILE A 92 2.77 8.86 -2.18
CA ILE A 92 3.15 8.09 -3.36
C ILE A 92 3.14 6.60 -3.03
N ARG A 93 2.75 5.77 -4.01
CA ARG A 93 2.95 4.32 -3.96
C ARG A 93 4.01 3.97 -4.99
N VAL A 94 5.13 3.41 -4.51
CA VAL A 94 6.35 3.19 -5.31
C VAL A 94 6.41 1.74 -5.72
N ALA A 95 6.27 1.47 -7.00
CA ALA A 95 6.38 0.11 -7.54
C ALA A 95 7.83 -0.38 -7.51
N VAL A 96 8.12 -1.41 -6.69
CA VAL A 96 9.43 -2.04 -6.64
C VAL A 96 9.40 -3.45 -7.20
N SER A 97 10.47 -3.85 -7.85
CA SER A 97 10.61 -5.18 -8.44
C SER A 97 11.61 -6.02 -7.66
N TRP A 98 11.17 -7.19 -7.17
CA TRP A 98 12.09 -8.16 -6.57
C TRP A 98 13.20 -8.53 -7.55
N ASN A 99 12.84 -8.75 -8.83
CA ASN A 99 13.80 -9.07 -9.88
C ASN A 99 14.92 -8.03 -10.05
N ARG A 100 14.59 -6.72 -9.96
CA ARG A 100 15.60 -5.65 -10.08
C ARG A 100 16.45 -5.51 -8.83
N LEU A 101 15.84 -5.64 -7.67
CA LEU A 101 16.52 -5.48 -6.38
C LEU A 101 17.37 -6.68 -5.98
N GLU A 102 17.00 -7.91 -6.39
CA GLU A 102 17.74 -9.15 -6.13
C GLU A 102 17.84 -9.97 -7.44
N PRO A 103 18.66 -9.53 -8.42
CA PRO A 103 18.77 -10.18 -9.73
C PRO A 103 19.35 -11.59 -9.69
N ALA A 104 20.05 -11.94 -8.62
CA ALA A 104 20.49 -13.29 -8.30
C ALA A 104 20.36 -13.53 -6.78
N ARG A 105 20.13 -14.75 -6.38
CA ARG A 105 19.89 -15.10 -4.96
C ARG A 105 21.02 -14.59 -4.05
N ASP A 106 20.63 -13.87 -2.98
CA ASP A 106 21.51 -13.20 -2.01
C ASP A 106 22.41 -12.11 -2.63
N HIS A 107 22.09 -11.64 -3.83
CA HIS A 107 22.81 -10.60 -4.56
C HIS A 107 21.91 -9.39 -4.77
N TYR A 108 22.00 -8.43 -3.87
CA TYR A 108 21.17 -7.21 -3.92
C TYR A 108 21.84 -6.14 -4.76
N ASP A 109 21.08 -5.55 -5.69
CA ASP A 109 21.58 -4.47 -6.55
C ASP A 109 21.66 -3.15 -5.76
N ALA A 110 22.90 -2.72 -5.49
CA ALA A 110 23.15 -1.49 -4.73
C ALA A 110 22.67 -0.23 -5.47
N THR A 111 22.61 -0.25 -6.81
CA THR A 111 22.16 0.88 -7.62
C THR A 111 20.64 1.04 -7.53
N GLU A 112 19.89 -0.06 -7.68
CA GLU A 112 18.43 -0.04 -7.52
C GLU A 112 18.03 0.34 -6.09
N LEU A 113 18.72 -0.19 -5.09
CA LEU A 113 18.48 0.18 -3.71
C LEU A 113 18.79 1.66 -3.43
N ALA A 114 19.87 2.20 -4.01
CA ALA A 114 20.22 3.62 -3.89
C ALA A 114 19.19 4.54 -4.58
N LYS A 115 18.60 4.12 -5.71
CA LYS A 115 17.50 4.84 -6.37
C LYS A 115 16.29 4.91 -5.45
N LEU A 116 15.87 3.78 -4.89
CA LEU A 116 14.71 3.72 -3.99
C LEU A 116 14.91 4.59 -2.74
N ARG A 117 16.09 4.51 -2.11
CA ARG A 117 16.41 5.36 -0.96
C ARG A 117 16.36 6.85 -1.32
N ARG A 118 16.94 7.23 -2.45
CA ARG A 118 16.93 8.62 -2.94
C ARG A 118 15.50 9.12 -3.20
N LEU A 119 14.63 8.27 -3.76
CA LEU A 119 13.23 8.60 -3.96
C LEU A 119 12.51 8.85 -2.62
N LEU A 120 12.77 8.01 -1.61
CA LEU A 120 12.22 8.22 -0.26
C LEU A 120 12.76 9.49 0.41
N ASP A 121 14.03 9.86 0.17
CA ASP A 121 14.62 11.10 0.67
C ASP A 121 13.99 12.34 0.00
N TRP A 122 13.72 12.30 -1.29
CA TRP A 122 13.00 13.35 -1.99
C TRP A 122 11.54 13.46 -1.50
N ALA A 123 10.88 12.32 -1.28
CA ALA A 123 9.53 12.31 -0.70
C ALA A 123 9.51 12.98 0.69
N ASP A 124 10.50 12.72 1.55
CA ASP A 124 10.62 13.40 2.86
C ASP A 124 10.83 14.91 2.72
N GLN A 125 11.66 15.34 1.77
CA GLN A 125 11.93 16.77 1.51
C GLN A 125 10.67 17.53 1.09
N ASP A 126 9.81 16.90 0.27
CA ASP A 126 8.58 17.49 -0.25
C ASP A 126 7.36 17.20 0.66
N GLY A 127 7.55 16.52 1.81
CA GLY A 127 6.50 16.24 2.78
C GLY A 127 5.50 15.18 2.31
N LEU A 128 5.93 14.27 1.43
CA LEU A 128 5.15 13.13 0.97
C LEU A 128 5.41 11.91 1.85
N LEU A 129 4.38 11.12 2.09
CA LEU A 129 4.48 9.75 2.57
C LEU A 129 4.70 8.80 1.39
N ALA A 130 5.31 7.65 1.64
CA ALA A 130 5.56 6.64 0.63
C ALA A 130 5.13 5.25 1.10
N VAL A 131 4.37 4.54 0.29
CA VAL A 131 4.14 3.09 0.39
C VAL A 131 5.04 2.41 -0.63
N VAL A 132 5.86 1.47 -0.18
CA VAL A 132 6.68 0.63 -1.05
C VAL A 132 5.86 -0.60 -1.42
N ASP A 133 5.54 -0.71 -2.68
CA ASP A 133 4.72 -1.76 -3.25
C ASP A 133 5.60 -2.87 -3.85
N PHE A 134 5.44 -4.10 -3.35
CA PHE A 134 6.09 -5.26 -3.95
C PHE A 134 5.33 -5.69 -5.21
N HIS A 135 5.61 -4.97 -6.29
CA HIS A 135 4.87 -5.04 -7.53
C HIS A 135 5.20 -6.27 -8.36
N GLN A 136 4.17 -6.87 -8.92
CA GLN A 136 4.25 -7.95 -9.90
C GLN A 136 3.16 -7.79 -10.96
N ASP A 137 3.47 -8.17 -12.20
CA ASP A 137 2.51 -8.38 -13.28
C ASP A 137 2.78 -9.75 -13.90
N VAL A 138 1.73 -10.57 -14.00
CA VAL A 138 1.81 -11.93 -14.54
C VAL A 138 2.99 -12.71 -13.94
N TYR A 139 3.17 -12.60 -12.61
CA TYR A 139 4.26 -13.16 -11.82
C TYR A 139 5.61 -12.45 -11.99
N GLY A 140 6.03 -12.16 -13.22
CA GLY A 140 7.30 -11.47 -13.44
C GLY A 140 7.96 -11.70 -14.79
N PRO A 141 9.20 -11.24 -14.96
CA PRO A 141 9.89 -11.14 -16.25
C PRO A 141 10.24 -12.49 -16.91
N ALA A 142 10.07 -13.62 -16.22
CA ALA A 142 10.19 -14.93 -16.83
C ALA A 142 9.08 -15.20 -17.87
N PHE A 143 7.92 -14.55 -17.71
CA PHE A 143 6.77 -14.68 -18.61
C PHE A 143 6.57 -13.43 -19.46
N VAL A 144 6.52 -12.26 -18.83
CA VAL A 144 6.35 -10.99 -19.54
C VAL A 144 7.62 -10.17 -19.41
N GLY A 145 8.41 -10.13 -20.49
CA GLY A 145 9.70 -9.43 -20.50
C GLY A 145 9.54 -7.95 -20.14
N GLY A 146 10.40 -7.49 -19.23
CA GLY A 146 10.36 -6.11 -18.74
C GLY A 146 9.35 -5.82 -17.64
N SER A 147 8.49 -6.79 -17.25
CA SER A 147 7.58 -6.62 -16.14
C SER A 147 8.31 -6.58 -14.78
N ASN A 148 7.65 -6.00 -13.80
CA ASN A 148 8.05 -6.12 -12.40
C ASN A 148 7.66 -7.50 -11.87
N GLY A 149 8.27 -7.96 -10.79
CA GLY A 149 7.83 -9.17 -10.11
C GLY A 149 8.94 -10.07 -9.63
N VAL A 150 8.60 -11.35 -9.53
CA VAL A 150 9.46 -12.40 -9.01
C VAL A 150 10.58 -12.71 -10.00
N PRO A 151 11.85 -12.78 -9.56
CA PRO A 151 12.98 -12.99 -10.46
C PRO A 151 12.96 -14.37 -11.14
N PRO A 152 13.54 -14.50 -12.35
CA PRO A 152 13.60 -15.78 -13.07
C PRO A 152 14.25 -16.92 -12.27
N TRP A 153 15.25 -16.62 -11.44
CA TRP A 153 15.91 -17.63 -10.60
C TRP A 153 14.98 -18.19 -9.48
N ALA A 154 13.91 -17.48 -9.13
CA ALA A 154 12.87 -17.92 -8.19
C ALA A 154 11.58 -18.37 -8.90
N THR A 155 11.58 -18.46 -10.23
CA THR A 155 10.42 -18.91 -11.01
C THR A 155 10.50 -20.40 -11.29
N ARG A 156 9.40 -21.11 -11.02
CA ARG A 156 9.24 -22.56 -11.27
C ARG A 156 7.93 -22.79 -12.00
N ASP A 157 8.01 -23.07 -13.27
CA ASP A 157 6.88 -23.21 -14.19
C ASP A 157 6.55 -24.66 -14.56
N ASP A 158 7.25 -25.64 -13.96
CA ASP A 158 7.17 -27.08 -14.28
C ASP A 158 7.50 -27.43 -15.75
N GLY A 159 8.14 -26.53 -16.47
CA GLY A 159 8.39 -26.67 -17.90
C GLY A 159 7.11 -26.56 -18.75
N LEU A 160 6.06 -25.98 -18.21
CA LEU A 160 4.79 -25.77 -18.89
C LEU A 160 4.91 -24.61 -19.91
N PRO A 161 4.13 -24.63 -21.00
CA PRO A 161 4.18 -23.56 -21.98
C PRO A 161 3.58 -22.26 -21.48
N PHE A 162 4.17 -21.13 -21.92
CA PHE A 162 3.60 -19.80 -21.83
C PHE A 162 3.59 -19.15 -23.22
N VAL A 163 2.42 -18.64 -23.64
CA VAL A 163 2.26 -17.93 -24.91
C VAL A 163 1.64 -16.57 -24.60
N PRO A 164 2.40 -15.45 -24.68
CA PRO A 164 1.85 -14.13 -24.41
C PRO A 164 0.78 -13.76 -25.43
N ASP A 165 -0.33 -13.19 -24.97
CA ASP A 165 -1.32 -12.53 -25.84
C ASP A 165 -1.00 -11.03 -25.88
N PRO A 166 -0.67 -10.45 -27.04
CA PRO A 166 -0.35 -9.03 -27.14
C PRO A 166 -1.57 -8.11 -26.97
N ASN A 167 -2.79 -8.66 -27.03
CA ASN A 167 -4.04 -7.91 -26.91
C ASN A 167 -4.72 -8.09 -25.55
N ASP A 168 -4.31 -9.10 -24.78
CA ASP A 168 -4.85 -9.42 -23.46
C ASP A 168 -3.72 -9.92 -22.54
N TRP A 169 -3.02 -8.98 -21.94
CA TRP A 169 -1.94 -9.30 -21.01
C TRP A 169 -2.44 -10.04 -19.75
N PHE A 170 -3.69 -9.76 -19.33
CA PHE A 170 -4.29 -10.35 -18.13
C PHE A 170 -4.57 -11.85 -18.32
N ALA A 171 -4.88 -12.28 -19.55
CA ALA A 171 -5.02 -13.70 -19.87
C ALA A 171 -3.76 -14.54 -19.52
N GLY A 172 -2.61 -13.90 -19.41
CA GLY A 172 -1.37 -14.51 -18.94
C GLY A 172 -1.48 -15.18 -17.56
N TYR A 173 -2.26 -14.61 -16.65
CA TYR A 173 -2.48 -15.19 -15.32
C TYR A 173 -3.13 -16.58 -15.34
N PHE A 174 -3.92 -16.87 -16.36
CA PHE A 174 -4.62 -18.16 -16.50
C PHE A 174 -3.79 -19.23 -17.18
N GLN A 175 -2.59 -18.91 -17.66
CA GLN A 175 -1.76 -19.90 -18.33
C GLN A 175 -1.12 -20.88 -17.34
N PRO A 176 -1.01 -22.17 -17.69
CA PRO A 176 -0.53 -23.21 -16.78
C PRO A 176 0.84 -22.93 -16.17
N ALA A 177 1.77 -22.37 -16.94
CA ALA A 177 3.12 -22.01 -16.48
C ALA A 177 3.08 -20.97 -15.36
N VAL A 178 2.26 -19.92 -15.51
CA VAL A 178 2.09 -18.84 -14.53
C VAL A 178 1.41 -19.36 -13.27
N GLN A 179 0.36 -20.17 -13.43
CA GLN A 179 -0.33 -20.78 -12.29
C GLN A 179 0.58 -21.75 -11.52
N ALA A 180 1.44 -22.49 -12.21
CA ALA A 180 2.46 -23.33 -11.57
C ALA A 180 3.46 -22.48 -10.78
N ALA A 181 3.94 -21.38 -11.34
CA ALA A 181 4.87 -20.48 -10.69
C ALA A 181 4.28 -19.88 -9.40
N PHE A 182 3.05 -19.39 -9.43
CA PHE A 182 2.36 -18.92 -8.23
C PHE A 182 2.18 -20.04 -7.20
N ARG A 183 1.79 -21.24 -7.63
CA ARG A 183 1.68 -22.39 -6.72
C ARG A 183 3.01 -22.66 -6.02
N HIS A 184 4.12 -22.68 -6.74
CA HIS A 184 5.45 -22.89 -6.15
C HIS A 184 5.83 -21.76 -5.20
N LEU A 185 5.58 -20.49 -5.53
CA LEU A 185 5.84 -19.34 -4.64
C LEU A 185 5.11 -19.49 -3.30
N TYR A 186 3.86 -19.96 -3.33
CA TYR A 186 3.09 -20.17 -2.12
C TYR A 186 3.48 -21.45 -1.37
N ASP A 187 3.84 -22.54 -2.03
CA ASP A 187 3.94 -23.87 -1.43
C ASP A 187 5.37 -24.31 -1.11
N ASP A 188 6.38 -23.90 -1.92
CA ASP A 188 7.74 -24.38 -1.77
C ASP A 188 8.46 -23.75 -0.57
N PRO A 189 9.03 -24.55 0.35
CA PRO A 189 9.63 -24.04 1.58
C PRO A 189 10.81 -23.10 1.38
N ASP A 190 11.61 -23.32 0.32
CA ASP A 190 12.76 -22.48 -0.01
C ASP A 190 12.32 -21.15 -0.63
N LEU A 191 11.35 -21.13 -1.56
CA LEU A 191 10.81 -19.89 -2.13
C LEU A 191 10.14 -19.03 -1.03
N ARG A 192 9.38 -19.65 -0.13
CA ARG A 192 8.79 -18.98 1.04
C ARG A 192 9.85 -18.32 1.91
N ARG A 193 10.98 -18.99 2.15
CA ARG A 193 12.08 -18.44 2.93
C ARG A 193 12.76 -17.29 2.16
N TRP A 194 13.08 -17.50 0.90
CA TRP A 194 13.75 -16.48 0.07
C TRP A 194 12.91 -15.21 -0.07
N GLN A 195 11.61 -15.35 -0.25
CA GLN A 195 10.69 -14.21 -0.24
C GLN A 195 10.76 -13.46 1.10
N ALA A 196 10.67 -14.17 2.22
CA ALA A 196 10.74 -13.57 3.55
C ALA A 196 12.10 -12.89 3.83
N ASP A 197 13.21 -13.50 3.35
CA ASP A 197 14.56 -12.91 3.44
C ASP A 197 14.65 -11.60 2.67
N PHE A 198 14.15 -11.57 1.43
CA PHE A 198 14.09 -10.37 0.59
C PHE A 198 13.30 -9.24 1.26
N TYR A 199 12.10 -9.52 1.75
CA TYR A 199 11.27 -8.52 2.45
C TYR A 199 11.94 -8.00 3.73
N THR A 200 12.57 -8.89 4.50
CA THR A 200 13.33 -8.52 5.69
C THR A 200 14.53 -7.65 5.35
N HIS A 201 15.26 -7.99 4.28
CA HIS A 201 16.38 -7.19 3.81
C HIS A 201 15.93 -5.78 3.42
N LEU A 202 14.94 -5.68 2.53
CA LEU A 202 14.45 -4.37 2.07
C LEU A 202 13.88 -3.53 3.22
N ALA A 203 13.12 -4.14 4.12
CA ALA A 203 12.60 -3.43 5.29
C ALA A 203 13.72 -2.91 6.20
N ARG A 204 14.79 -3.67 6.40
CA ARG A 204 15.96 -3.22 7.18
C ARG A 204 16.63 -2.01 6.54
N GLU A 205 16.75 -2.01 5.22
CA GLU A 205 17.38 -0.94 4.46
C GLU A 205 16.57 0.36 4.43
N LEU A 206 15.23 0.27 4.52
CA LEU A 206 14.33 1.40 4.33
C LEU A 206 13.72 1.95 5.63
N ARG A 207 13.67 1.20 6.72
CA ARG A 207 12.97 1.57 7.98
C ARG A 207 13.37 2.91 8.59
N GLY A 208 14.52 3.47 8.18
CA GLY A 208 15.06 4.76 8.68
C GLY A 208 14.44 5.98 8.00
N HIS A 209 13.83 5.85 6.83
CA HIS A 209 13.28 6.98 6.09
C HIS A 209 12.01 7.52 6.75
N ARG A 210 11.93 8.84 6.91
CA ARG A 210 10.80 9.50 7.58
C ARG A 210 9.54 9.47 6.75
N SER A 211 9.69 9.51 5.43
CA SER A 211 8.61 9.43 4.45
C SER A 211 7.96 8.04 4.38
N LEU A 212 8.66 6.97 4.77
CA LEU A 212 8.15 5.61 4.64
C LEU A 212 6.92 5.37 5.52
N LEU A 213 5.74 5.42 4.90
CA LEU A 213 4.48 5.05 5.53
C LEU A 213 4.43 3.55 5.80
N GLY A 214 4.76 2.74 4.80
CA GLY A 214 4.69 1.30 4.93
C GLY A 214 4.97 0.53 3.65
N TYR A 215 4.56 -0.73 3.68
CA TYR A 215 4.75 -1.68 2.59
C TYR A 215 3.41 -2.25 2.16
N ASP A 216 3.15 -2.24 0.86
CA ASP A 216 2.12 -3.05 0.23
C ASP A 216 2.72 -4.41 -0.06
N LEU A 217 2.17 -5.45 0.58
CA LEU A 217 2.90 -6.71 0.72
C LEU A 217 2.98 -7.54 -0.56
N PHE A 218 2.04 -7.40 -1.47
CA PHE A 218 2.10 -8.10 -2.75
C PHE A 218 1.02 -7.57 -3.70
N ASN A 219 1.43 -6.91 -4.76
CA ASN A 219 0.54 -6.37 -5.78
C ASN A 219 -0.32 -7.46 -6.43
N GLU A 220 -1.62 -7.27 -6.48
CA GLU A 220 -2.60 -8.07 -7.25
C GLU A 220 -2.37 -9.59 -7.14
N PRO A 221 -2.50 -10.17 -5.94
CA PRO A 221 -2.28 -11.59 -5.76
C PRO A 221 -3.15 -12.43 -6.67
N PHE A 222 -2.53 -13.43 -7.29
CA PHE A 222 -3.20 -14.41 -8.12
C PHE A 222 -2.71 -15.83 -7.78
N GLY A 223 -3.38 -16.86 -8.30
CA GLY A 223 -2.99 -18.24 -8.04
C GLY A 223 -3.73 -19.23 -8.92
N PRO A 224 -3.56 -20.55 -8.67
CA PRO A 224 -4.21 -21.57 -9.46
C PRO A 224 -5.73 -21.45 -9.49
N VAL A 225 -6.30 -21.52 -10.69
CA VAL A 225 -7.74 -21.58 -10.94
C VAL A 225 -8.08 -23.01 -11.42
N PRO A 226 -8.58 -23.88 -10.54
CA PRO A 226 -8.91 -25.26 -10.90
C PRO A 226 -10.28 -25.29 -11.58
N GLY A 227 -10.30 -25.25 -12.91
CA GLY A 227 -11.52 -25.32 -13.71
C GLY A 227 -11.54 -24.34 -14.86
N ASP A 228 -12.73 -24.05 -15.39
CA ASP A 228 -12.89 -23.11 -16.49
C ASP A 228 -12.84 -21.66 -15.97
N PRO A 229 -11.83 -20.85 -16.32
CA PRO A 229 -11.71 -19.47 -15.86
C PRO A 229 -12.77 -18.53 -16.47
N SER A 230 -13.53 -18.96 -17.46
CA SER A 230 -14.66 -18.20 -17.98
C SER A 230 -15.92 -18.29 -17.12
N ASP A 231 -15.96 -19.23 -16.15
CA ASP A 231 -17.05 -19.36 -15.19
C ASP A 231 -16.79 -18.48 -13.95
N PRO A 232 -17.58 -17.42 -13.71
CA PRO A 232 -17.42 -16.57 -12.54
C PRO A 232 -17.48 -17.31 -11.19
N ALA A 233 -18.23 -18.41 -11.11
CA ALA A 233 -18.32 -19.21 -9.90
C ALA A 233 -17.01 -19.97 -9.62
N VAL A 234 -16.31 -20.43 -10.66
CA VAL A 234 -14.99 -21.06 -10.58
C VAL A 234 -13.96 -20.02 -10.11
N LEU A 235 -13.97 -18.82 -10.69
CA LEU A 235 -13.08 -17.73 -10.29
C LEU A 235 -13.30 -17.33 -8.83
N ALA A 236 -14.55 -17.11 -8.42
CA ALA A 236 -14.86 -16.75 -7.04
C ALA A 236 -14.44 -17.84 -6.04
N ALA A 237 -14.65 -19.12 -6.38
CA ALA A 237 -14.23 -20.25 -5.54
C ALA A 237 -12.69 -20.35 -5.45
N ALA A 238 -11.98 -20.15 -6.57
CA ALA A 238 -10.51 -20.17 -6.61
C ALA A 238 -9.92 -19.02 -5.78
N SER A 239 -10.48 -17.81 -5.91
CA SER A 239 -10.11 -16.65 -5.10
C SER A 239 -10.29 -16.92 -3.61
N ALA A 240 -11.48 -17.38 -3.21
CA ALA A 240 -11.76 -17.71 -1.80
C ALA A 240 -10.81 -18.76 -1.24
N GLN A 241 -10.51 -19.82 -2.00
CA GLN A 241 -9.57 -20.86 -1.59
C GLN A 241 -8.13 -20.32 -1.45
N LEU A 242 -7.70 -19.48 -2.36
CA LEU A 242 -6.38 -18.85 -2.30
C LEU A 242 -6.28 -17.95 -1.07
N GLU A 243 -7.23 -17.04 -0.87
CA GLU A 243 -7.25 -16.06 0.21
C GLU A 243 -7.32 -16.71 1.59
N GLN A 244 -8.19 -17.71 1.79
CA GLN A 244 -8.31 -18.41 3.06
C GLN A 244 -7.12 -19.32 3.38
N GLY A 245 -6.34 -19.69 2.38
CA GLY A 245 -5.24 -20.65 2.49
C GLY A 245 -3.86 -20.04 2.23
N ARG A 246 -3.38 -20.19 1.00
CA ARG A 246 -2.01 -19.88 0.59
C ARG A 246 -1.63 -18.42 0.79
N LEU A 247 -2.49 -17.50 0.35
CA LEU A 247 -2.27 -16.06 0.45
C LEU A 247 -2.26 -15.61 1.92
N ALA A 248 -3.20 -16.09 2.73
CA ALA A 248 -3.22 -15.80 4.16
C ALA A 248 -1.92 -16.25 4.86
N LEU A 249 -1.44 -17.46 4.56
CA LEU A 249 -0.18 -17.97 5.11
C LEU A 249 1.03 -17.17 4.63
N MET A 250 1.03 -16.72 3.38
CA MET A 250 2.07 -15.83 2.85
C MET A 250 2.08 -14.50 3.60
N TYR A 251 0.96 -13.81 3.70
CA TYR A 251 0.89 -12.52 4.40
C TYR A 251 1.28 -12.64 5.87
N GLN A 252 0.80 -13.63 6.60
CA GLN A 252 1.17 -13.79 8.01
C GLN A 252 2.68 -14.02 8.17
N ARG A 253 3.31 -14.75 7.25
CA ARG A 253 4.76 -14.96 7.22
C ARG A 253 5.52 -13.67 6.90
N LEU A 254 5.09 -12.90 5.90
CA LEU A 254 5.73 -11.64 5.50
C LEU A 254 5.59 -10.56 6.58
N ILE A 255 4.42 -10.46 7.20
CA ILE A 255 4.19 -9.61 8.36
C ILE A 255 5.20 -9.96 9.47
N ALA A 256 5.29 -11.24 9.84
CA ALA A 256 6.21 -11.68 10.87
C ALA A 256 7.68 -11.39 10.50
N ALA A 257 8.07 -11.61 9.25
CA ALA A 257 9.43 -11.37 8.75
C ALA A 257 9.81 -9.89 8.82
N ILE A 258 8.98 -8.98 8.29
CA ILE A 258 9.22 -7.54 8.33
C ILE A 258 9.30 -7.05 9.78
N ARG A 259 8.42 -7.54 10.66
CA ARG A 259 8.38 -7.15 12.09
C ARG A 259 9.62 -7.55 12.87
N THR A 260 10.48 -8.43 12.35
CA THR A 260 11.78 -8.69 12.98
C THR A 260 12.72 -7.47 12.91
N VAL A 261 12.50 -6.56 11.97
CA VAL A 261 13.38 -5.41 11.71
C VAL A 261 12.67 -4.05 11.71
N ASP A 262 11.38 -4.00 11.36
CA ASP A 262 10.60 -2.76 11.28
C ASP A 262 9.32 -2.84 12.11
N GLN A 263 9.28 -2.08 13.21
CA GLN A 263 8.15 -1.98 14.13
C GLN A 263 7.29 -0.74 13.88
N ARG A 264 7.69 0.14 12.94
CA ARG A 264 7.06 1.44 12.73
C ARG A 264 6.08 1.44 11.57
N SER A 265 6.47 0.87 10.43
CA SER A 265 5.74 0.98 9.18
C SER A 265 4.40 0.27 9.20
N TRP A 266 3.44 0.77 8.43
CA TRP A 266 2.20 0.09 8.12
C TRP A 266 2.45 -1.05 7.15
N LEU A 267 1.66 -2.12 7.26
CA LEU A 267 1.70 -3.26 6.35
C LEU A 267 0.33 -3.41 5.73
N PHE A 268 0.27 -3.29 4.42
CA PHE A 268 -0.96 -3.39 3.66
C PHE A 268 -1.09 -4.77 3.05
N VAL A 269 -2.29 -5.35 3.14
CA VAL A 269 -2.64 -6.61 2.49
C VAL A 269 -3.63 -6.32 1.37
N GLU A 270 -3.39 -6.91 0.21
CA GLU A 270 -4.32 -6.89 -0.91
C GLU A 270 -5.18 -8.13 -0.94
N PRO A 271 -6.43 -8.04 -1.39
CA PRO A 271 -7.21 -9.21 -1.81
C PRO A 271 -6.66 -9.74 -3.15
N THR A 272 -7.21 -10.83 -3.64
CA THR A 272 -6.99 -11.18 -5.05
C THR A 272 -7.52 -10.08 -5.97
N VAL A 273 -6.95 -9.97 -7.16
CA VAL A 273 -7.35 -8.98 -8.17
C VAL A 273 -8.85 -9.05 -8.53
N LEU A 274 -9.49 -10.20 -8.32
CA LEU A 274 -10.92 -10.43 -8.59
C LEU A 274 -11.86 -9.59 -7.71
N VAL A 275 -11.38 -8.92 -6.68
CA VAL A 275 -12.22 -7.97 -5.93
C VAL A 275 -12.66 -6.80 -6.82
N GLY A 276 -11.90 -6.44 -7.83
CA GLY A 276 -12.28 -5.49 -8.87
C GLY A 276 -13.54 -5.89 -9.62
N GLU A 277 -13.78 -7.20 -9.76
CA GLU A 277 -14.98 -7.78 -10.35
C GLU A 277 -16.19 -7.83 -9.38
N GLY A 278 -16.12 -7.17 -8.23
CA GLY A 278 -17.17 -7.20 -7.22
C GLY A 278 -17.22 -8.49 -6.40
N VAL A 279 -16.18 -9.33 -6.42
CA VAL A 279 -16.07 -10.53 -5.59
C VAL A 279 -15.59 -10.15 -4.20
N PRO A 280 -16.39 -10.31 -3.11
CA PRO A 280 -15.97 -9.97 -1.77
C PRO A 280 -14.77 -10.80 -1.32
N THR A 281 -13.77 -10.15 -0.71
CA THR A 281 -12.60 -10.86 -0.17
C THR A 281 -12.98 -11.87 0.91
N GLN A 282 -12.28 -13.01 0.92
CA GLN A 282 -12.35 -14.05 1.93
C GLN A 282 -11.07 -14.12 2.78
N LEU A 283 -10.23 -13.09 2.75
CA LEU A 283 -9.05 -13.00 3.60
C LEU A 283 -9.45 -13.11 5.09
N PRO A 284 -8.71 -13.88 5.90
CA PRO A 284 -8.88 -13.88 7.36
C PRO A 284 -8.29 -12.60 7.97
N GLY A 285 -8.52 -12.39 9.27
CA GLY A 285 -7.77 -11.40 10.03
C GLY A 285 -6.33 -11.81 10.25
N PHE A 286 -5.42 -10.83 10.32
CA PHE A 286 -3.99 -11.05 10.52
C PHE A 286 -3.53 -10.58 11.90
N THR A 287 -2.49 -11.23 12.41
CA THR A 287 -1.83 -10.83 13.66
C THR A 287 -0.60 -9.99 13.34
N ASP A 288 -0.53 -8.80 13.91
CA ASP A 288 0.67 -7.96 13.89
C ASP A 288 1.47 -8.17 15.19
N PRO A 289 2.65 -8.81 15.14
CA PRO A 289 3.42 -9.12 16.34
C PRO A 289 4.14 -7.90 16.96
N ARG A 290 3.99 -6.70 16.36
CA ARG A 290 4.59 -5.48 16.91
C ARG A 290 4.03 -5.14 18.30
N PRO A 291 4.79 -4.47 19.18
CA PRO A 291 4.25 -3.95 20.42
C PRO A 291 3.27 -2.80 20.16
N GLY A 292 2.16 -2.77 20.91
CA GLY A 292 1.11 -1.76 20.81
C GLY A 292 0.04 -2.07 19.78
N ALA A 293 -0.68 -1.05 19.33
CA ALA A 293 -1.77 -1.22 18.35
C ALA A 293 -1.26 -1.76 17.01
N PRO A 294 -1.98 -2.67 16.35
CA PRO A 294 -1.61 -3.15 15.02
C PRO A 294 -1.50 -2.00 14.01
N ARG A 295 -0.56 -2.13 13.08
CA ARG A 295 -0.42 -1.25 11.92
C ARG A 295 -0.58 -2.06 10.65
N LEU A 296 -1.79 -2.58 10.47
CA LEU A 296 -2.21 -3.31 9.29
C LEU A 296 -3.28 -2.51 8.56
N GLY A 297 -3.19 -2.45 7.25
CA GLY A 297 -4.15 -1.81 6.36
C GLY A 297 -4.61 -2.78 5.27
N TYR A 298 -5.68 -2.43 4.58
CA TYR A 298 -6.24 -3.16 3.46
C TYR A 298 -6.13 -2.30 2.20
N ALA A 299 -5.55 -2.84 1.11
CA ALA A 299 -5.21 -2.06 -0.07
C ALA A 299 -5.73 -2.67 -1.39
N PRO A 300 -7.06 -2.77 -1.60
CA PRO A 300 -7.63 -3.24 -2.86
C PRO A 300 -7.45 -2.22 -3.98
N HIS A 301 -7.56 -2.69 -5.24
CA HIS A 301 -7.57 -1.86 -6.44
C HIS A 301 -8.99 -1.62 -6.93
N PHE A 302 -9.22 -0.51 -7.66
CA PHE A 302 -10.56 -0.05 -8.06
C PHE A 302 -10.64 0.20 -9.56
N TYR A 303 -10.62 -0.90 -10.34
CA TYR A 303 -10.71 -0.87 -11.80
C TYR A 303 -12.02 -1.50 -12.30
N ASP A 304 -12.57 -0.92 -13.34
CA ASP A 304 -13.69 -1.50 -14.11
C ASP A 304 -13.12 -2.28 -15.30
N THR A 305 -13.33 -3.58 -15.32
CA THR A 305 -12.74 -4.46 -16.33
C THR A 305 -13.18 -4.12 -17.75
N ALA A 306 -14.42 -3.65 -17.96
CA ALA A 306 -14.86 -3.25 -19.30
C ALA A 306 -14.09 -2.02 -19.78
N VAL A 307 -13.80 -1.07 -18.86
CA VAL A 307 -13.00 0.12 -19.15
C VAL A 307 -11.54 -0.22 -19.39
N GLU A 308 -10.97 -1.15 -18.60
CA GLU A 308 -9.62 -1.69 -18.82
C GLU A 308 -9.49 -2.32 -20.22
N ASN A 309 -10.55 -2.94 -20.73
CA ASN A 309 -10.63 -3.51 -22.07
C ASN A 309 -11.03 -2.47 -23.14
N GLY A 310 -11.01 -1.18 -22.83
CA GLY A 310 -11.16 -0.08 -23.79
C GLY A 310 -12.60 0.40 -24.01
N ALA A 311 -13.57 -0.03 -23.20
CA ALA A 311 -14.92 0.53 -23.24
C ALA A 311 -14.96 1.96 -22.67
N ASP A 312 -15.94 2.75 -23.10
CA ASP A 312 -16.35 3.95 -22.36
C ASP A 312 -17.30 3.53 -21.24
N TRP A 313 -17.07 4.01 -20.03
CA TRP A 313 -17.83 3.56 -18.87
C TRP A 313 -19.34 3.88 -19.00
N ASN A 314 -20.16 2.91 -18.60
CA ASN A 314 -21.61 3.06 -18.53
C ASN A 314 -22.05 3.29 -17.08
N PRO A 315 -22.52 4.50 -16.71
CA PRO A 315 -22.98 4.78 -15.34
C PRO A 315 -24.12 3.88 -14.81
N GLY A 316 -24.76 3.13 -15.68
CA GLY A 316 -25.87 2.23 -15.34
C GLY A 316 -25.49 0.77 -15.12
N ASP A 317 -24.20 0.41 -15.21
CA ASP A 317 -23.72 -0.97 -15.06
C ASP A 317 -23.68 -1.47 -13.60
N GLY A 318 -23.69 -0.53 -12.61
CA GLY A 318 -23.67 -0.86 -11.19
C GLY A 318 -22.30 -1.19 -10.63
N PHE A 319 -21.23 -0.96 -11.38
CA PHE A 319 -19.84 -1.24 -10.96
C PHE A 319 -19.47 -0.57 -9.63
N ILE A 320 -19.70 0.72 -9.47
CA ILE A 320 -19.34 1.49 -8.26
C ILE A 320 -20.03 0.91 -7.01
N GLU A 321 -21.31 0.56 -7.14
CA GLU A 321 -22.11 0.01 -6.04
C GLU A 321 -21.66 -1.40 -5.67
N ALA A 322 -21.44 -2.27 -6.66
CA ALA A 322 -20.97 -3.63 -6.47
C ALA A 322 -19.58 -3.66 -5.84
N TYR A 323 -18.65 -2.86 -6.35
CA TYR A 323 -17.32 -2.73 -5.81
C TYR A 323 -17.33 -2.22 -4.36
N THR A 324 -18.08 -1.14 -4.10
CA THR A 324 -18.20 -0.58 -2.74
C THR A 324 -18.71 -1.63 -1.75
N ALA A 325 -19.71 -2.43 -2.14
CA ALA A 325 -20.23 -3.51 -1.31
C ALA A 325 -19.18 -4.60 -1.05
N ALA A 326 -18.37 -4.94 -2.07
CA ALA A 326 -17.36 -6.00 -1.95
C ALA A 326 -16.22 -5.66 -1.00
N ILE A 327 -15.77 -4.38 -0.96
CA ILE A 327 -14.52 -4.01 -0.27
C ILE A 327 -14.73 -3.45 1.14
N THR A 328 -15.92 -2.99 1.52
CA THR A 328 -16.10 -2.19 2.76
C THR A 328 -16.27 -3.04 4.02
N ASP A 329 -16.74 -4.26 3.92
CA ASP A 329 -17.02 -5.11 5.09
C ASP A 329 -15.73 -5.62 5.77
N TYR A 330 -14.75 -6.08 4.99
CA TYR A 330 -13.50 -6.64 5.50
C TYR A 330 -12.71 -5.64 6.39
N PRO A 331 -12.38 -4.42 5.94
CA PRO A 331 -11.61 -3.48 6.75
C PRO A 331 -12.39 -3.02 7.99
N ARG A 332 -13.72 -2.92 7.94
CA ARG A 332 -14.55 -2.61 9.12
C ARG A 332 -14.50 -3.72 10.16
N ARG A 333 -14.66 -4.98 9.75
CA ARG A 333 -14.57 -6.15 10.66
C ARG A 333 -13.23 -6.26 11.34
N HIS A 334 -12.14 -6.00 10.61
CA HIS A 334 -10.77 -6.15 11.09
C HIS A 334 -10.17 -4.85 11.62
N ARG A 335 -10.95 -3.73 11.63
CA ARG A 335 -10.51 -2.39 12.08
C ARG A 335 -9.25 -1.91 11.38
N MET A 336 -9.18 -2.12 10.08
CA MET A 336 -8.08 -1.71 9.21
C MET A 336 -8.46 -0.42 8.46
N PRO A 337 -7.54 0.54 8.28
CA PRO A 337 -7.75 1.59 7.32
C PRO A 337 -7.75 1.01 5.90
N LEU A 338 -8.61 1.54 5.05
CA LEU A 338 -8.77 1.16 3.66
C LEU A 338 -8.03 2.16 2.76
N LEU A 339 -6.92 1.74 2.18
CA LEU A 339 -6.14 2.51 1.22
C LEU A 339 -6.39 1.92 -0.17
N ILE A 340 -7.03 2.65 -1.08
CA ILE A 340 -7.13 2.17 -2.47
C ILE A 340 -5.75 2.30 -3.11
N GLY A 341 -5.10 1.16 -3.39
CA GLY A 341 -3.73 1.09 -3.89
C GLY A 341 -3.60 1.59 -5.33
N GLU A 342 -4.60 1.25 -6.16
CA GLU A 342 -4.66 1.67 -7.57
C GLU A 342 -6.09 1.93 -8.00
N TRP A 343 -6.29 2.91 -8.90
CA TRP A 343 -7.57 3.23 -9.50
C TRP A 343 -7.39 4.20 -10.67
N GLY A 344 -8.41 4.35 -11.49
CA GLY A 344 -8.46 5.27 -12.61
C GLY A 344 -8.53 4.54 -13.96
N PRO A 345 -9.17 5.12 -15.00
CA PRO A 345 -9.24 4.51 -16.34
C PRO A 345 -7.92 4.69 -17.10
N PRO A 346 -7.65 3.87 -18.12
CA PRO A 346 -6.52 4.08 -19.05
C PRO A 346 -6.52 5.45 -19.72
N SER A 347 -7.70 6.06 -19.85
CA SER A 347 -7.90 7.43 -20.31
C SER A 347 -9.27 7.92 -19.89
N ALA A 348 -9.32 9.10 -19.27
CA ALA A 348 -10.58 9.77 -18.93
C ALA A 348 -11.07 10.75 -20.01
N ALA A 349 -10.56 10.64 -21.24
CA ALA A 349 -10.89 11.57 -22.32
C ALA A 349 -12.31 11.41 -22.87
N THR A 350 -12.96 10.27 -22.65
CA THR A 350 -14.34 10.02 -23.05
C THR A 350 -15.33 10.45 -21.95
N PRO A 351 -16.59 10.78 -22.31
CA PRO A 351 -17.57 11.24 -21.33
C PRO A 351 -17.88 10.22 -20.21
N GLY A 352 -17.94 8.93 -20.52
CA GLY A 352 -18.19 7.87 -19.53
C GLY A 352 -17.02 7.72 -18.57
N ASN A 353 -15.78 7.66 -19.08
CA ASN A 353 -14.59 7.54 -18.24
C ASN A 353 -14.34 8.79 -17.39
N ALA A 354 -14.61 10.00 -17.88
CA ALA A 354 -14.57 11.21 -17.06
C ALA A 354 -15.59 11.17 -15.90
N GLU A 355 -16.79 10.64 -16.17
CA GLU A 355 -17.80 10.42 -15.14
C GLU A 355 -17.38 9.31 -14.16
N LEU A 356 -16.70 8.25 -14.63
CA LEU A 356 -16.13 7.20 -13.77
C LEU A 356 -15.16 7.79 -12.77
N VAL A 357 -14.16 8.58 -13.21
CA VAL A 357 -13.20 9.27 -12.32
C VAL A 357 -13.93 10.07 -11.25
N ARG A 358 -14.92 10.86 -11.65
CA ARG A 358 -15.70 11.69 -10.71
C ARG A 358 -16.44 10.84 -9.69
N ARG A 359 -17.07 9.73 -10.10
CA ARG A 359 -17.82 8.84 -9.21
C ARG A 359 -16.91 7.98 -8.33
N GLN A 360 -15.77 7.52 -8.82
CA GLN A 360 -14.79 6.81 -8.01
C GLN A 360 -14.33 7.67 -6.83
N ILE A 361 -13.97 8.94 -7.07
CA ILE A 361 -13.53 9.84 -6.00
C ILE A 361 -14.67 10.10 -5.01
N ALA A 362 -15.87 10.35 -5.49
CA ALA A 362 -17.05 10.56 -4.61
C ALA A 362 -17.36 9.31 -3.77
N ALA A 363 -17.22 8.11 -4.33
CA ALA A 363 -17.40 6.86 -3.61
C ALA A 363 -16.29 6.66 -2.56
N MET A 364 -15.01 6.85 -2.95
CA MET A 364 -13.87 6.72 -2.05
C MET A 364 -13.95 7.67 -0.85
N ALA A 365 -14.47 8.89 -1.03
CA ALA A 365 -14.73 9.80 0.08
C ALA A 365 -15.71 9.22 1.13
N GLY A 366 -16.56 8.26 0.76
CA GLY A 366 -17.50 7.57 1.65
C GLY A 366 -16.97 6.31 2.32
N PHE A 367 -15.87 5.72 1.84
CA PHE A 367 -15.38 4.45 2.39
C PHE A 367 -13.86 4.37 2.59
N ALA A 368 -13.05 5.11 1.85
CA ALA A 368 -11.59 5.00 1.90
C ALA A 368 -10.99 5.86 3.03
N SER A 369 -9.77 5.50 3.43
CA SER A 369 -8.90 6.25 4.34
C SER A 369 -7.78 6.95 3.59
N GLY A 370 -7.70 6.78 2.29
CA GLY A 370 -6.73 7.33 1.36
C GLY A 370 -6.70 6.55 0.05
N TRP A 371 -5.94 7.04 -0.91
CA TRP A 371 -5.82 6.39 -2.21
C TRP A 371 -4.60 6.84 -2.99
N THR A 372 -4.17 6.02 -3.98
CA THR A 372 -3.17 6.36 -4.99
C THR A 372 -3.72 6.04 -6.38
N MET A 373 -3.82 7.08 -7.23
CA MET A 373 -4.26 6.94 -8.61
C MET A 373 -3.15 6.30 -9.44
N TRP A 374 -3.52 5.45 -10.35
CA TRP A 374 -2.66 4.94 -11.39
C TRP A 374 -2.77 5.85 -12.60
N TYR A 375 -1.78 6.60 -13.07
CA TYR A 375 -0.39 6.61 -12.74
C TYR A 375 0.20 8.03 -12.93
N TRP A 376 1.27 8.44 -12.21
CA TRP A 376 1.91 9.74 -12.39
C TRP A 376 2.83 9.72 -13.61
N CYS A 377 2.35 10.19 -14.74
CA CYS A 377 3.13 10.43 -15.96
C CYS A 377 2.51 11.56 -16.78
N ARG A 378 3.17 11.93 -17.86
CA ARG A 378 2.70 12.95 -18.82
C ARG A 378 2.46 12.30 -20.16
N GLY A 379 1.24 12.37 -20.68
CA GLY A 379 0.89 11.76 -21.95
C GLY A 379 -0.54 12.04 -22.41
N ASN A 380 -0.92 11.42 -23.51
CA ASN A 380 -2.27 11.44 -24.05
C ASN A 380 -2.93 10.06 -23.84
N GLY A 381 -3.29 9.73 -22.61
CA GLY A 381 -3.80 8.42 -22.23
C GLY A 381 -2.69 7.50 -21.68
N GLY A 382 -2.96 6.20 -21.60
CA GLY A 382 -2.03 5.23 -20.98
C GLY A 382 -1.88 5.44 -19.48
N TYR A 383 -2.96 5.80 -18.81
CA TYR A 383 -3.04 6.13 -17.38
C TYR A 383 -2.30 7.41 -16.93
N CYS A 384 -1.73 8.20 -17.86
CA CYS A 384 -1.05 9.41 -17.46
C CYS A 384 -2.02 10.45 -16.88
N ALA A 385 -1.88 10.73 -15.57
CA ALA A 385 -2.70 11.70 -14.84
C ALA A 385 -2.48 13.14 -15.32
N LEU A 386 -1.35 13.43 -15.99
CA LEU A 386 -1.07 14.72 -16.59
C LEU A 386 -1.04 14.63 -18.10
N GLY A 387 -1.69 15.61 -18.76
CA GLY A 387 -1.53 15.84 -20.19
C GLY A 387 -0.12 16.32 -20.53
N PRO A 388 0.24 16.42 -21.82
CA PRO A 388 1.58 16.82 -22.28
C PRO A 388 2.02 18.20 -21.76
N ALA A 389 1.07 19.09 -21.48
CA ALA A 389 1.34 20.43 -20.93
C ALA A 389 1.58 20.45 -19.41
N GLY A 390 1.52 19.28 -18.73
CA GLY A 390 1.69 19.19 -17.27
C GLY A 390 0.48 19.66 -16.46
N LEU A 391 -0.66 19.84 -17.09
CA LEU A 391 -1.97 20.04 -16.43
C LEU A 391 -2.66 18.69 -16.28
N PRO A 392 -3.66 18.54 -15.38
CA PRO A 392 -4.45 17.31 -15.30
C PRO A 392 -4.91 16.87 -16.69
N ALA A 393 -4.80 15.58 -16.98
CA ALA A 393 -5.25 15.03 -18.26
C ALA A 393 -6.77 15.24 -18.44
N THR A 394 -7.23 15.21 -19.68
CA THR A 394 -8.65 15.42 -19.97
C THR A 394 -9.52 14.40 -19.21
N GLY A 395 -10.42 14.89 -18.37
CA GLY A 395 -11.31 14.09 -17.53
C GLY A 395 -10.77 13.79 -16.15
N ASP A 396 -9.45 13.89 -15.90
CA ASP A 396 -8.83 13.58 -14.60
C ASP A 396 -8.83 14.78 -13.62
N GLY A 397 -9.22 15.96 -14.08
CA GLY A 397 -9.31 17.17 -13.24
C GLY A 397 -9.95 16.95 -11.87
N PRO A 398 -11.04 16.19 -11.74
CA PRO A 398 -11.66 15.86 -10.46
C PRO A 398 -10.73 15.20 -9.44
N ALA A 399 -9.74 14.40 -9.86
CA ALA A 399 -8.76 13.79 -8.96
C ALA A 399 -7.87 14.84 -8.25
N PHE A 400 -7.73 16.02 -8.85
CA PHE A 400 -6.95 17.16 -8.33
C PHE A 400 -7.81 18.13 -7.51
N GLY A 401 -9.05 17.78 -7.22
CA GLY A 401 -9.96 18.60 -6.43
C GLY A 401 -9.60 18.68 -4.94
N PRO A 402 -10.21 19.64 -4.21
CA PRO A 402 -9.87 19.87 -2.82
C PRO A 402 -10.32 18.73 -1.91
N TYR A 403 -9.55 18.51 -0.81
CA TYR A 403 -9.87 17.53 0.24
C TYR A 403 -9.15 17.90 1.55
N ALA A 404 -9.51 17.27 2.68
CA ALA A 404 -8.77 17.42 3.92
C ALA A 404 -7.66 16.35 4.04
N ALA A 405 -6.43 16.74 3.72
CA ALA A 405 -5.26 15.86 3.91
C ALA A 405 -5.01 15.55 5.39
N VAL A 406 -5.26 16.53 6.27
CA VAL A 406 -5.24 16.36 7.73
C VAL A 406 -6.42 17.12 8.32
N LEU A 407 -7.26 16.42 9.09
CA LEU A 407 -8.40 17.02 9.77
C LEU A 407 -8.17 17.05 11.29
N ALA A 408 -8.25 18.22 11.89
CA ALA A 408 -8.13 18.39 13.34
C ALA A 408 -9.39 17.93 14.11
N GLY A 409 -9.82 16.71 13.86
CA GLY A 409 -11.00 16.05 14.41
C GLY A 409 -11.32 14.78 13.64
N LEU A 410 -12.48 14.17 13.92
CA LEU A 410 -13.07 13.12 13.10
C LEU A 410 -14.08 13.74 12.14
N PRO A 411 -14.09 13.36 10.86
CA PRO A 411 -15.09 13.83 9.91
C PRO A 411 -16.49 13.35 10.35
N GLY A 412 -17.44 14.28 10.30
CA GLY A 412 -18.85 14.00 10.43
C GLY A 412 -19.51 13.97 9.05
N ALA A 413 -20.37 14.94 8.76
CA ALA A 413 -20.90 15.10 7.42
C ALA A 413 -19.77 15.57 6.48
N GLU A 414 -19.56 14.82 5.42
CA GLU A 414 -18.54 15.08 4.40
C GLU A 414 -19.17 15.00 3.02
N SER A 415 -18.85 15.96 2.16
CA SER A 415 -19.27 15.93 0.76
C SER A 415 -18.16 16.44 -0.15
N TRP A 416 -18.11 15.85 -1.32
CA TRP A 416 -17.12 16.15 -2.33
C TRP A 416 -17.80 16.40 -3.68
N ALA A 417 -17.34 17.43 -4.38
CA ALA A 417 -17.60 17.70 -5.79
C ALA A 417 -16.27 18.08 -6.43
N ALA A 418 -16.19 18.07 -7.76
CA ALA A 418 -14.92 18.23 -8.49
C ALA A 418 -14.10 19.47 -8.09
N ASP A 419 -14.77 20.56 -7.76
CA ASP A 419 -14.19 21.87 -7.42
C ASP A 419 -14.50 22.30 -5.97
N ARG A 420 -15.24 21.45 -5.22
CA ARG A 420 -15.70 21.79 -3.86
C ARG A 420 -15.57 20.63 -2.91
N TYR A 421 -15.08 20.92 -1.72
CA TYR A 421 -15.04 19.99 -0.58
C TYR A 421 -15.66 20.64 0.65
N THR A 422 -16.53 19.90 1.34
CA THR A 422 -17.16 20.35 2.59
C THR A 422 -17.03 19.25 3.65
N VAL A 423 -16.60 19.65 4.86
CA VAL A 423 -16.50 18.74 6.01
C VAL A 423 -16.98 19.39 7.30
N GLY A 424 -17.85 18.68 8.02
CA GLY A 424 -18.29 19.04 9.37
C GLY A 424 -17.54 18.22 10.41
N TYR A 425 -16.99 18.86 11.46
CA TYR A 425 -16.29 18.15 12.54
C TYR A 425 -16.29 18.92 13.85
N THR A 426 -15.96 18.23 14.96
CA THR A 426 -15.66 18.87 16.24
C THR A 426 -14.15 19.01 16.38
N ALA A 427 -13.67 20.25 16.49
CA ALA A 427 -12.27 20.58 16.43
C ALA A 427 -11.47 20.18 17.67
N THR A 428 -10.28 19.63 17.49
CA THR A 428 -9.29 19.38 18.57
C THR A 428 -8.53 20.64 18.99
N GLY A 429 -8.61 21.72 18.21
CA GLY A 429 -7.85 22.96 18.42
C GLY A 429 -6.48 22.97 17.73
N ASP A 430 -6.17 21.95 16.95
CA ASP A 430 -4.98 21.89 16.09
C ASP A 430 -5.29 22.37 14.67
N TRP A 431 -4.32 22.32 13.77
CA TRP A 431 -4.45 22.70 12.38
C TRP A 431 -5.11 21.60 11.55
N THR A 432 -6.18 21.93 10.83
CA THR A 432 -6.68 21.19 9.68
C THR A 432 -5.91 21.65 8.44
N GLU A 433 -5.47 20.71 7.60
CA GLU A 433 -4.72 20.96 6.38
C GLU A 433 -5.53 20.47 5.18
N LEU A 434 -5.88 21.42 4.31
CA LEU A 434 -6.70 21.19 3.13
C LEU A 434 -5.80 21.23 1.90
N ALA A 435 -5.84 20.22 1.06
CA ALA A 435 -5.26 20.27 -0.27
C ALA A 435 -6.13 21.20 -1.11
N ALA A 436 -5.60 22.34 -1.47
CA ALA A 436 -6.27 23.33 -2.29
C ALA A 436 -5.27 24.42 -2.74
N PRO A 437 -5.47 25.07 -3.89
CA PRO A 437 -4.65 26.18 -4.30
C PRO A 437 -4.76 27.34 -3.29
N PRO A 438 -3.71 28.18 -3.13
CA PRO A 438 -3.75 29.34 -2.20
C PRO A 438 -4.88 30.32 -2.49
N THR A 439 -5.37 30.34 -3.73
CA THR A 439 -6.47 31.19 -4.20
C THR A 439 -7.85 30.65 -3.87
N ALA A 440 -7.96 29.40 -3.45
CA ALA A 440 -9.22 28.75 -3.13
C ALA A 440 -10.04 29.58 -2.13
N ARG A 441 -11.34 29.64 -2.35
CA ARG A 441 -12.27 30.27 -1.42
C ARG A 441 -12.50 29.36 -0.24
N LEU A 442 -12.32 29.88 0.97
CA LEU A 442 -12.55 29.19 2.22
C LEU A 442 -13.73 29.80 2.95
N THR A 443 -14.69 28.97 3.34
CA THR A 443 -15.79 29.33 4.25
C THR A 443 -15.74 28.45 5.48
N VAL A 444 -15.78 29.07 6.67
CA VAL A 444 -15.85 28.36 7.95
C VAL A 444 -17.09 28.86 8.70
N THR A 445 -17.96 27.95 9.08
CA THR A 445 -19.15 28.23 9.88
C THR A 445 -19.07 27.55 11.25
N GLY A 446 -19.85 28.04 12.22
CA GLY A 446 -19.88 27.49 13.60
C GLY A 446 -18.94 28.20 14.58
N THR A 447 -18.06 29.09 14.13
CA THR A 447 -17.22 29.94 14.97
C THR A 447 -16.75 31.19 14.20
N ASP A 448 -16.53 32.28 14.93
CA ASP A 448 -15.92 33.54 14.44
C ASP A 448 -14.39 33.56 14.66
N ARG A 449 -13.86 32.60 15.43
CA ARG A 449 -12.42 32.54 15.77
C ARG A 449 -11.70 31.57 14.84
N VAL A 450 -11.31 32.07 13.66
CA VAL A 450 -10.64 31.30 12.62
C VAL A 450 -9.25 31.86 12.36
N GLN A 451 -8.24 31.00 12.37
CA GLN A 451 -6.90 31.31 11.87
C GLN A 451 -6.69 30.59 10.53
N VAL A 452 -6.13 31.27 9.56
CA VAL A 452 -5.87 30.74 8.21
C VAL A 452 -4.41 30.97 7.84
N ASP A 453 -3.76 29.94 7.29
CA ASP A 453 -2.41 30.01 6.73
C ASP A 453 -2.43 29.48 5.28
N ARG A 454 -1.90 30.27 4.35
CA ARG A 454 -1.85 30.02 2.90
C ARG A 454 -0.42 30.00 2.33
N ARG A 455 0.59 29.89 3.19
CA ARG A 455 2.01 30.06 2.79
C ARG A 455 2.59 28.82 2.11
N THR A 456 2.02 27.64 2.33
CA THR A 456 2.49 26.40 1.73
C THR A 456 1.81 26.18 0.39
N PRO A 457 2.55 26.01 -0.72
CA PRO A 457 1.97 25.66 -2.01
C PRO A 457 1.08 24.42 -1.91
N GLY A 458 -0.05 24.41 -2.61
CA GLY A 458 -1.01 23.30 -2.61
C GLY A 458 -1.74 23.06 -1.28
N ARG A 459 -1.44 23.82 -0.23
CA ARG A 459 -2.00 23.63 1.11
C ARG A 459 -2.61 24.88 1.69
N LEU A 460 -3.81 24.74 2.23
CA LEU A 460 -4.51 25.75 3.01
C LEU A 460 -4.73 25.21 4.40
N ARG A 461 -4.26 25.91 5.44
CA ARG A 461 -4.37 25.47 6.82
C ARG A 461 -5.38 26.31 7.58
N VAL A 462 -6.24 25.64 8.36
CA VAL A 462 -7.29 26.27 9.16
C VAL A 462 -7.17 25.80 10.60
N ARG A 463 -7.25 26.73 11.54
CA ARG A 463 -7.30 26.42 12.96
C ARG A 463 -8.48 27.13 13.61
N VAL A 464 -9.24 26.35 14.39
CA VAL A 464 -10.39 26.85 15.16
C VAL A 464 -10.27 26.39 16.62
N PRO A 465 -10.99 27.03 17.56
CA PRO A 465 -10.90 26.65 18.98
C PRO A 465 -11.28 25.21 19.24
N ARG A 466 -10.61 24.57 20.19
CA ARG A 466 -10.95 23.22 20.66
C ARG A 466 -12.42 23.15 21.10
N GLY A 467 -13.11 22.10 20.68
CA GLY A 467 -14.52 21.84 20.99
C GLY A 467 -15.52 22.59 20.10
N ALA A 468 -15.06 23.49 19.22
CA ALA A 468 -15.94 24.14 18.25
C ALA A 468 -16.48 23.09 17.27
N ARG A 469 -17.80 23.10 17.04
CA ARG A 469 -18.45 22.36 15.95
C ARG A 469 -18.48 23.25 14.73
N VAL A 470 -17.75 22.88 13.73
CA VAL A 470 -17.56 23.69 12.54
C VAL A 470 -17.88 22.92 11.27
N THR A 471 -18.27 23.65 10.23
CA THR A 471 -18.24 23.18 8.85
C THR A 471 -17.23 24.04 8.10
N VAL A 472 -16.32 23.36 7.43
CA VAL A 472 -15.32 23.95 6.56
C VAL A 472 -15.67 23.60 5.12
N GLU A 473 -15.77 24.62 4.26
CA GLU A 473 -16.00 24.48 2.83
C GLU A 473 -14.86 25.14 2.07
N VAL A 474 -14.36 24.45 1.05
CA VAL A 474 -13.31 24.92 0.14
C VAL A 474 -13.83 24.82 -1.29
N ASP A 475 -13.81 25.94 -1.99
CA ASP A 475 -14.05 26.03 -3.45
C ASP A 475 -12.68 26.31 -4.12
N ALA A 476 -12.22 25.43 -5.03
CA ALA A 476 -10.94 25.52 -5.72
C ALA A 476 -10.97 26.42 -6.96
#